data_7dc7ae7bb4dd6a8421455b60f1a7389e
#
_entry.id   7dc7ae7bb4dd6a8421455b60f1a7389e
#
_cell.length_a   1.000
_cell.length_b   1.000
_cell.length_c   1.000
_cell.angle_alpha   90.00
_cell.angle_beta   90.00
_cell.angle_gamma   90.00
#
_symmetry.space_group_name_H-M   'P 1'
#
loop_
_entity.id
_entity.type
_entity.pdbx_description
1 polymer ?
#
loop_
_entity_poly.entity_id
_entity_poly.type
_entity_poly.pdbx_seq_one_letter_code
_entity_poly.pdbx_strand_id
1 'polypeptide(L)'
;MPLVICVVSRTKAKGKTALIERLTKKLTSEGFKVATVKHISNSFDAAKKDTWRHLEAGAAMTVASTKNEIVTITRTRNPPLAKALDAIYIEPDLILVEGYKKSSYPKILCADTAKDAQAAFKEISNVVMVSGLIADKADEKKELKKKFPDTPVYDFDEVFSALKEMLVDSL
;
A
#
# COMPACT_ATOMS: atom_id res chain seq x y z
N MET A 1 -3.52 -13.94 -11.19
CA MET A 1 -3.88 -12.53 -10.84
C MET A 1 -2.80 -11.99 -9.90
N PRO A 2 -2.42 -10.72 -9.96
CA PRO A 2 -1.38 -10.19 -9.08
C PRO A 2 -1.79 -10.30 -7.61
N LEU A 3 -0.82 -10.54 -6.74
CA LEU A 3 -1.01 -10.42 -5.30
C LEU A 3 -1.23 -8.93 -4.97
N VAL A 4 -2.29 -8.61 -4.22
CA VAL A 4 -2.58 -7.22 -3.79
C VAL A 4 -2.49 -7.14 -2.28
N ILE A 5 -1.58 -6.30 -1.78
CA ILE A 5 -1.35 -6.09 -0.34
C ILE A 5 -1.49 -4.60 0.00
N CYS A 6 -2.34 -4.27 0.97
CA CYS A 6 -2.46 -2.92 1.47
C CYS A 6 -1.50 -2.69 2.66
N VAL A 7 -0.77 -1.59 2.63
CA VAL A 7 0.04 -1.13 3.77
C VAL A 7 -0.71 0.01 4.44
N VAL A 8 -1.13 -0.22 5.67
CA VAL A 8 -2.03 0.68 6.40
C VAL A 8 -1.47 1.05 7.77
N SER A 9 -2.00 2.11 8.36
CA SER A 9 -1.74 2.48 9.76
C SER A 9 -2.96 3.21 10.31
N ARG A 10 -3.15 3.24 11.61
CA ARG A 10 -4.26 3.98 12.22
C ARG A 10 -4.12 5.49 11.98
N THR A 11 -2.94 6.02 12.20
CA THR A 11 -2.60 7.44 12.05
C THR A 11 -1.59 7.69 10.93
N LYS A 12 -1.30 8.95 10.60
CA LYS A 12 -0.25 9.33 9.62
C LYS A 12 1.17 9.06 10.19
N ALA A 13 2.17 9.09 9.31
CA ALA A 13 3.60 9.02 9.65
C ALA A 13 4.04 7.77 10.45
N LYS A 14 3.57 6.58 10.08
CA LYS A 14 3.92 5.29 10.70
C LYS A 14 4.79 4.40 9.80
N GLY A 15 5.67 5.00 9.01
CA GLY A 15 6.63 4.24 8.19
C GLY A 15 6.06 3.50 6.97
N LYS A 16 4.78 3.65 6.62
CA LYS A 16 4.18 2.97 5.46
C LYS A 16 4.95 3.17 4.16
N THR A 17 5.22 4.43 3.82
CA THR A 17 5.93 4.79 2.59
C THR A 17 7.32 4.17 2.58
N ALA A 18 8.07 4.28 3.68
CA ALA A 18 9.40 3.68 3.80
C ALA A 18 9.37 2.14 3.68
N LEU A 19 8.36 1.48 4.24
CA LEU A 19 8.18 0.04 4.09
C LEU A 19 7.93 -0.34 2.62
N ILE A 20 7.03 0.38 1.93
CA ILE A 20 6.74 0.15 0.50
C ILE A 20 7.98 0.38 -0.35
N GLU A 21 8.72 1.47 -0.14
CA GLU A 21 9.95 1.78 -0.87
C GLU A 21 10.99 0.67 -0.72
N ARG A 22 11.23 0.21 0.51
CA ARG A 22 12.20 -0.86 0.80
C ARG A 22 11.77 -2.20 0.20
N LEU A 23 10.49 -2.57 0.34
CA LEU A 23 9.93 -3.79 -0.25
C LEU A 23 10.01 -3.75 -1.78
N THR A 24 9.60 -2.65 -2.39
CA THR A 24 9.67 -2.47 -3.85
C THR A 24 11.11 -2.65 -4.33
N LYS A 25 12.07 -1.95 -3.70
CA LYS A 25 13.49 -2.05 -4.07
C LYS A 25 14.02 -3.48 -3.99
N LYS A 26 13.71 -4.18 -2.90
CA LYS A 26 14.24 -5.54 -2.67
C LYS A 26 13.58 -6.56 -3.60
N LEU A 27 12.25 -6.50 -3.77
CA LEU A 27 11.52 -7.40 -4.67
C LEU A 27 11.91 -7.19 -6.15
N THR A 28 12.03 -5.95 -6.60
CA THR A 28 12.45 -5.66 -7.98
C THR A 28 13.88 -6.10 -8.25
N SER A 29 14.78 -6.02 -7.26
CA SER A 29 16.15 -6.56 -7.39
C SER A 29 16.18 -8.10 -7.51
N GLU A 30 15.14 -8.80 -7.10
CA GLU A 30 14.96 -10.24 -7.27
C GLU A 30 14.14 -10.62 -8.52
N GLY A 31 13.79 -9.64 -9.35
CA GLY A 31 13.12 -9.86 -10.65
C GLY A 31 11.61 -9.76 -10.62
N PHE A 32 10.97 -9.51 -9.47
CA PHE A 32 9.52 -9.33 -9.40
C PHE A 32 9.08 -7.99 -9.99
N LYS A 33 7.99 -8.00 -10.75
CA LYS A 33 7.33 -6.78 -11.23
C LYS A 33 6.40 -6.24 -10.15
N VAL A 34 6.74 -5.09 -9.58
CA VAL A 34 5.96 -4.45 -8.51
C VAL A 34 5.29 -3.20 -9.02
N ALA A 35 3.96 -3.10 -8.86
CA ALA A 35 3.22 -1.86 -9.01
C ALA A 35 2.86 -1.26 -7.63
N THR A 36 2.70 0.04 -7.56
CA THR A 36 2.28 0.72 -6.34
C THR A 36 1.05 1.58 -6.57
N VAL A 37 0.14 1.60 -5.59
CA VAL A 37 -1.03 2.48 -5.55
C VAL A 37 -0.99 3.29 -4.27
N LYS A 38 -1.16 4.60 -4.33
CA LYS A 38 -1.22 5.45 -3.15
C LYS A 38 -2.56 6.17 -3.06
N HIS A 39 -3.27 5.97 -1.95
CA HIS A 39 -4.46 6.75 -1.63
C HIS A 39 -4.07 8.12 -1.08
N ILE A 40 -4.41 9.16 -1.81
CA ILE A 40 -4.15 10.55 -1.46
C ILE A 40 -5.48 11.19 -1.05
N SER A 41 -5.52 11.82 0.13
CA SER A 41 -6.74 12.47 0.65
C SER A 41 -7.05 13.81 -0.01
N ASN A 42 -6.04 14.44 -0.61
CA ASN A 42 -6.15 15.70 -1.32
C ASN A 42 -6.02 15.47 -2.82
N SER A 43 -6.34 16.48 -3.64
CA SER A 43 -6.09 16.41 -5.08
C SER A 43 -4.61 16.16 -5.37
N PHE A 44 -4.33 15.38 -6.41
CA PHE A 44 -2.98 15.27 -6.96
C PHE A 44 -2.55 16.64 -7.46
N ASP A 45 -1.34 17.08 -7.08
CA ASP A 45 -0.86 18.45 -7.35
C ASP A 45 -0.44 18.63 -8.82
N ALA A 46 -1.40 18.48 -9.71
CA ALA A 46 -1.28 18.77 -11.14
C ALA A 46 -1.95 20.12 -11.49
N ALA A 47 -2.46 20.84 -10.50
CA ALA A 47 -3.12 22.13 -10.70
C ALA A 47 -2.17 23.14 -11.35
N LYS A 48 -2.67 23.87 -12.41
CA LYS A 48 -1.96 24.88 -13.19
C LYS A 48 -1.12 24.41 -14.38
N LYS A 49 -1.08 23.10 -14.72
CA LYS A 49 -0.49 22.61 -15.98
C LYS A 49 -1.52 22.57 -17.10
N ASP A 50 -1.07 22.60 -18.36
CA ASP A 50 -1.99 22.58 -19.52
C ASP A 50 -2.89 21.34 -19.53
N THR A 51 -2.38 20.19 -19.10
CA THR A 51 -3.17 18.96 -18.92
C THR A 51 -4.36 19.14 -17.97
N TRP A 52 -4.20 19.95 -16.91
CA TRP A 52 -5.30 20.29 -16.01
C TRP A 52 -6.36 21.16 -16.71
N ARG A 53 -5.94 22.12 -17.56
CA ARG A 53 -6.85 22.96 -18.33
C ARG A 53 -7.71 22.16 -19.29
N HIS A 54 -7.19 21.07 -19.88
CA HIS A 54 -7.97 20.16 -20.70
C HIS A 54 -9.08 19.49 -19.91
N LEU A 55 -8.80 19.02 -18.69
CA LEU A 55 -9.80 18.43 -17.80
C LEU A 55 -10.84 19.46 -17.32
N GLU A 56 -10.43 20.72 -17.07
CA GLU A 56 -11.36 21.81 -16.74
C GLU A 56 -12.30 22.13 -17.92
N ALA A 57 -11.79 22.05 -19.15
CA ALA A 57 -12.57 22.25 -20.36
C ALA A 57 -13.54 21.08 -20.68
N GLY A 58 -13.55 20.02 -19.87
CA GLY A 58 -14.49 18.91 -19.99
C GLY A 58 -13.92 17.61 -20.56
N ALA A 59 -12.59 17.49 -20.76
CA ALA A 59 -12.01 16.23 -21.17
C ALA A 59 -12.24 15.17 -20.10
N ALA A 60 -12.71 13.96 -20.49
CA ALA A 60 -12.92 12.85 -19.58
C ALA A 60 -11.59 12.27 -19.04
N MET A 61 -10.53 12.41 -19.82
CA MET A 61 -9.18 11.92 -19.51
C MET A 61 -8.17 12.82 -20.20
N THR A 62 -7.01 12.99 -19.60
CA THR A 62 -5.83 13.57 -20.28
C THR A 62 -4.62 12.65 -20.10
N VAL A 63 -3.82 12.55 -21.13
CA VAL A 63 -2.56 11.80 -21.14
C VAL A 63 -1.43 12.76 -21.45
N ALA A 64 -0.46 12.87 -20.57
CA ALA A 64 0.77 13.57 -20.80
C ALA A 64 1.89 12.56 -21.11
N SER A 65 2.59 12.77 -22.21
CA SER A 65 3.77 11.99 -22.59
C SER A 65 4.99 12.87 -22.51
N THR A 66 6.02 12.37 -21.83
CA THR A 66 7.34 12.97 -21.76
C THR A 66 8.37 12.06 -22.42
N LYS A 67 9.64 12.43 -22.39
CA LYS A 67 10.72 11.57 -22.92
C LYS A 67 10.79 10.21 -22.23
N ASN A 68 10.43 10.13 -20.94
CA ASN A 68 10.65 8.94 -20.11
C ASN A 68 9.39 8.48 -19.37
N GLU A 69 8.26 9.22 -19.43
CA GLU A 69 7.09 8.96 -18.61
C GLU A 69 5.79 9.16 -19.38
N ILE A 70 4.78 8.39 -19.03
CA ILE A 70 3.39 8.61 -19.42
C ILE A 70 2.58 8.82 -18.13
N VAL A 71 1.86 9.94 -18.08
CA VAL A 71 0.98 10.30 -16.97
C VAL A 71 -0.45 10.37 -17.47
N THR A 72 -1.32 9.55 -16.89
CA THR A 72 -2.75 9.54 -17.22
C THR A 72 -3.53 10.11 -16.03
N ILE A 73 -4.41 11.06 -16.29
CA ILE A 73 -5.29 11.65 -15.29
C ILE A 73 -6.73 11.51 -15.73
N THR A 74 -7.54 10.83 -14.92
CA THR A 74 -8.99 10.76 -15.05
C THR A 74 -9.66 11.37 -13.83
N ARG A 75 -10.77 12.07 -14.01
CA ARG A 75 -11.57 12.58 -12.90
C ARG A 75 -12.62 11.54 -12.51
N THR A 76 -12.56 11.12 -11.26
CA THR A 76 -13.60 10.28 -10.68
C THR A 76 -13.81 10.66 -9.21
N ARG A 77 -15.05 10.62 -8.75
CA ARG A 77 -15.38 11.00 -7.38
C ARG A 77 -15.16 9.81 -6.45
N ASN A 78 -14.28 9.99 -5.45
CA ASN A 78 -14.00 8.95 -4.43
C ASN A 78 -13.78 7.54 -5.02
N PRO A 79 -12.78 7.35 -5.90
CA PRO A 79 -12.58 6.07 -6.56
C PRO A 79 -12.34 4.94 -5.55
N PRO A 80 -13.08 3.83 -5.62
CA PRO A 80 -12.75 2.65 -4.84
C PRO A 80 -11.41 2.08 -5.32
N LEU A 81 -10.77 1.25 -4.49
CA LEU A 81 -9.48 0.64 -4.83
C LEU A 81 -9.52 -0.12 -6.15
N ALA A 82 -10.62 -0.81 -6.45
CA ALA A 82 -10.80 -1.53 -7.72
C ALA A 82 -10.55 -0.62 -8.93
N LYS A 83 -11.07 0.62 -8.92
CA LYS A 83 -10.82 1.58 -10.01
C LYS A 83 -9.36 2.01 -10.13
N ALA A 84 -8.63 2.09 -9.01
CA ALA A 84 -7.20 2.37 -9.05
C ALA A 84 -6.41 1.17 -9.57
N LEU A 85 -6.84 -0.06 -9.26
CA LEU A 85 -6.25 -1.30 -9.80
C LEU A 85 -6.51 -1.43 -11.30
N ASP A 86 -7.72 -1.11 -11.78
CA ASP A 86 -8.08 -1.11 -13.21
C ASP A 86 -7.21 -0.14 -14.05
N ALA A 87 -6.60 0.87 -13.41
CA ALA A 87 -5.72 1.82 -14.08
C ALA A 87 -4.28 1.28 -14.30
N ILE A 88 -3.95 0.13 -13.75
CA ILE A 88 -2.65 -0.51 -13.93
C ILE A 88 -2.67 -1.30 -15.24
N TYR A 89 -1.98 -0.81 -16.26
CA TYR A 89 -1.97 -1.37 -17.62
C TYR A 89 -0.85 -2.38 -17.87
N ILE A 90 -0.01 -2.64 -16.85
CA ILE A 90 1.02 -3.69 -16.88
C ILE A 90 0.52 -4.92 -16.13
N GLU A 91 1.20 -6.04 -16.27
CA GLU A 91 0.95 -7.26 -15.49
C GLU A 91 2.00 -7.38 -14.39
N PRO A 92 1.75 -6.84 -13.18
CA PRO A 92 2.65 -6.97 -12.05
C PRO A 92 2.45 -8.31 -11.34
N ASP A 93 3.48 -8.80 -10.66
CA ASP A 93 3.37 -9.93 -9.75
C ASP A 93 2.74 -9.49 -8.41
N LEU A 94 3.09 -8.27 -7.97
CA LEU A 94 2.63 -7.68 -6.71
C LEU A 94 2.15 -6.24 -6.91
N ILE A 95 1.05 -5.90 -6.25
CA ILE A 95 0.59 -4.52 -6.10
C ILE A 95 0.62 -4.13 -4.62
N LEU A 96 1.50 -3.20 -4.27
CA LEU A 96 1.57 -2.61 -2.94
C LEU A 96 0.71 -1.34 -2.89
N VAL A 97 -0.27 -1.32 -1.99
CA VAL A 97 -1.24 -0.25 -1.88
C VAL A 97 -1.02 0.53 -0.59
N GLU A 98 -0.63 1.80 -0.66
CA GLU A 98 -0.58 2.67 0.52
C GLU A 98 -1.97 3.23 0.83
N GLY A 99 -2.58 2.78 1.94
CA GLY A 99 -3.89 3.25 2.36
C GLY A 99 -5.02 2.26 2.07
N TYR A 100 -6.21 2.76 1.76
CA TYR A 100 -7.43 1.97 1.55
C TYR A 100 -7.77 1.02 2.71
N LYS A 101 -7.75 1.54 3.95
CA LYS A 101 -7.98 0.78 5.21
C LYS A 101 -9.26 -0.06 5.20
N LYS A 102 -10.31 0.38 4.48
CA LYS A 102 -11.62 -0.26 4.40
C LYS A 102 -11.75 -1.28 3.27
N SER A 103 -10.70 -1.51 2.48
CA SER A 103 -10.72 -2.53 1.43
C SER A 103 -10.80 -3.94 2.02
N SER A 104 -11.22 -4.92 1.24
CA SER A 104 -11.23 -6.34 1.62
C SER A 104 -9.87 -7.03 1.44
N TYR A 105 -8.91 -6.40 0.78
CA TYR A 105 -7.58 -6.96 0.54
C TYR A 105 -6.79 -7.17 1.84
N PRO A 106 -5.87 -8.16 1.87
CA PRO A 106 -4.99 -8.39 3.00
C PRO A 106 -4.11 -7.17 3.29
N LYS A 107 -3.81 -6.96 4.57
CA LYS A 107 -3.15 -5.75 5.04
C LYS A 107 -1.94 -6.01 5.92
N ILE A 108 -0.88 -5.25 5.66
CA ILE A 108 0.23 -5.06 6.59
C ILE A 108 -0.10 -3.81 7.41
N LEU A 109 -0.23 -3.96 8.72
CA LEU A 109 -0.46 -2.87 9.64
C LEU A 109 0.86 -2.31 10.16
N CYS A 110 1.18 -1.06 9.85
CA CYS A 110 2.31 -0.36 10.45
C CYS A 110 1.88 0.29 11.77
N ALA A 111 2.54 -0.09 12.86
CA ALA A 111 2.29 0.41 14.21
C ALA A 111 3.60 0.68 14.96
N ASP A 112 3.56 1.59 15.95
CA ASP A 112 4.72 1.93 16.77
C ASP A 112 4.69 1.21 18.12
N THR A 113 3.48 0.84 18.60
CA THR A 113 3.24 0.19 19.89
C THR A 113 2.11 -0.83 19.80
N ALA A 114 2.04 -1.74 20.77
CA ALA A 114 0.94 -2.68 20.92
C ALA A 114 -0.41 -1.98 21.08
N LYS A 115 -0.45 -0.90 21.84
CA LYS A 115 -1.65 -0.08 22.04
C LYS A 115 -2.17 0.53 20.72
N ASP A 116 -1.27 1.02 19.87
CA ASP A 116 -1.61 1.56 18.54
C ASP A 116 -2.17 0.46 17.64
N ALA A 117 -1.53 -0.71 17.59
CA ALA A 117 -2.00 -1.86 16.85
C ALA A 117 -3.37 -2.37 17.34
N GLN A 118 -3.56 -2.51 18.66
CA GLN A 118 -4.84 -2.91 19.25
C GLN A 118 -5.99 -1.95 18.91
N ALA A 119 -5.71 -0.64 18.90
CA ALA A 119 -6.69 0.36 18.48
C ALA A 119 -7.01 0.25 16.97
N ALA A 120 -5.99 -0.05 16.14
CA ALA A 120 -6.17 -0.23 14.71
C ALA A 120 -7.04 -1.46 14.37
N PHE A 121 -6.91 -2.57 15.07
CA PHE A 121 -7.71 -3.78 14.87
C PHE A 121 -9.23 -3.59 15.09
N LYS A 122 -9.63 -2.54 15.81
CA LYS A 122 -11.05 -2.18 15.96
C LYS A 122 -11.66 -1.54 14.70
N GLU A 123 -10.82 -0.98 13.85
CA GLU A 123 -11.22 -0.17 12.69
C GLU A 123 -10.80 -0.79 11.35
N ILE A 124 -9.79 -1.66 11.38
CA ILE A 124 -9.13 -2.21 10.18
C ILE A 124 -9.25 -3.72 10.20
N SER A 125 -9.96 -4.26 9.24
CA SER A 125 -10.12 -5.71 9.05
C SER A 125 -9.06 -6.30 8.12
N ASN A 126 -8.96 -7.63 8.12
CA ASN A 126 -8.07 -8.40 7.25
C ASN A 126 -6.59 -8.00 7.37
N VAL A 127 -6.13 -7.78 8.60
CA VAL A 127 -4.71 -7.58 8.91
C VAL A 127 -4.04 -8.94 9.00
N VAL A 128 -3.13 -9.24 8.07
CA VAL A 128 -2.41 -10.52 7.99
C VAL A 128 -1.07 -10.49 8.74
N MET A 129 -0.49 -9.30 8.90
CA MET A 129 0.72 -9.10 9.70
C MET A 129 0.83 -7.65 10.20
N VAL A 130 1.61 -7.45 11.26
CA VAL A 130 1.94 -6.14 11.82
C VAL A 130 3.44 -5.88 11.64
N SER A 131 3.81 -4.65 11.33
CA SER A 131 5.20 -4.22 11.19
C SER A 131 5.39 -2.77 11.67
N GLY A 132 6.57 -2.21 11.49
CA GLY A 132 6.92 -0.88 11.95
C GLY A 132 7.72 -0.91 13.25
N LEU A 133 7.79 0.22 13.97
CA LEU A 133 8.62 0.33 15.17
C LEU A 133 8.27 -0.65 16.29
N ILE A 134 7.09 -1.21 16.30
CA ILE A 134 6.68 -2.27 17.24
C ILE A 134 7.54 -3.53 17.06
N ALA A 135 7.99 -3.82 15.82
CA ALA A 135 8.79 -5.01 15.54
C ALA A 135 10.16 -5.00 16.20
N ASP A 136 10.71 -3.82 16.52
CA ASP A 136 12.01 -3.65 17.17
C ASP A 136 11.91 -3.72 18.72
N LYS A 137 10.69 -3.91 19.27
CA LYS A 137 10.42 -3.82 20.71
C LYS A 137 9.85 -5.13 21.23
N ALA A 138 10.67 -5.94 21.90
CA ALA A 138 10.29 -7.27 22.38
C ALA A 138 9.06 -7.26 23.30
N ASP A 139 8.96 -6.29 24.22
CA ASP A 139 7.84 -6.18 25.16
C ASP A 139 6.53 -5.84 24.43
N GLU A 140 6.58 -4.95 23.44
CA GLU A 140 5.42 -4.56 22.63
C GLU A 140 4.94 -5.74 21.75
N LYS A 141 5.86 -6.49 21.14
CA LYS A 141 5.53 -7.74 20.41
C LYS A 141 4.83 -8.72 21.34
N LYS A 142 5.36 -8.95 22.53
CA LYS A 142 4.81 -9.87 23.53
C LYS A 142 3.43 -9.43 24.01
N GLU A 143 3.23 -8.12 24.24
CA GLU A 143 1.94 -7.58 24.64
C GLU A 143 0.88 -7.76 23.55
N LEU A 144 1.23 -7.47 22.30
CA LEU A 144 0.30 -7.62 21.18
C LEU A 144 -0.08 -9.11 20.98
N LYS A 145 0.90 -10.01 21.04
CA LYS A 145 0.69 -11.45 20.86
C LYS A 145 -0.26 -12.07 21.90
N LYS A 146 -0.32 -11.53 23.13
CA LYS A 146 -1.27 -12.00 24.14
C LYS A 146 -2.74 -11.82 23.73
N LYS A 147 -3.05 -10.77 22.95
CA LYS A 147 -4.42 -10.44 22.51
C LYS A 147 -4.73 -10.91 21.09
N PHE A 148 -3.72 -10.99 20.25
CA PHE A 148 -3.81 -11.35 18.84
C PHE A 148 -2.74 -12.40 18.50
N PRO A 149 -2.89 -13.65 19.03
CA PRO A 149 -1.88 -14.71 18.91
C PRO A 149 -1.62 -15.12 17.45
N ASP A 150 -2.64 -15.04 16.60
CA ASP A 150 -2.59 -15.48 15.21
C ASP A 150 -2.06 -14.40 14.25
N THR A 151 -1.83 -13.18 14.74
CA THR A 151 -1.30 -12.10 13.90
C THR A 151 0.19 -11.89 14.17
N PRO A 152 1.08 -12.26 13.22
CA PRO A 152 2.51 -12.11 13.41
C PRO A 152 2.92 -10.63 13.44
N VAL A 153 3.96 -10.33 14.23
CA VAL A 153 4.64 -9.04 14.27
C VAL A 153 6.03 -9.22 13.68
N TYR A 154 6.22 -8.71 12.49
CA TYR A 154 7.39 -8.94 11.65
C TYR A 154 8.23 -7.68 11.51
N ASP A 155 9.54 -7.85 11.55
CA ASP A 155 10.49 -6.85 11.07
C ASP A 155 10.47 -6.79 9.52
N PHE A 156 11.35 -5.98 8.93
CA PHE A 156 11.38 -5.82 7.50
C PHE A 156 11.73 -7.12 6.76
N ASP A 157 12.70 -7.89 7.23
CA ASP A 157 13.18 -9.09 6.55
C ASP A 157 12.16 -10.23 6.69
N GLU A 158 11.48 -10.32 7.82
CA GLU A 158 10.35 -11.23 8.04
C GLU A 158 9.15 -10.89 7.12
N VAL A 159 8.78 -9.59 7.00
CA VAL A 159 7.74 -9.14 6.05
C VAL A 159 8.12 -9.49 4.61
N PHE A 160 9.36 -9.23 4.22
CA PHE A 160 9.84 -9.53 2.89
C PHE A 160 9.76 -11.04 2.59
N SER A 161 10.22 -11.89 3.50
CA SER A 161 10.16 -13.36 3.36
C SER A 161 8.72 -13.86 3.24
N ALA A 162 7.83 -13.38 4.11
CA ALA A 162 6.42 -13.75 4.07
C ALA A 162 5.74 -13.33 2.74
N LEU A 163 6.06 -12.14 2.23
CA LEU A 163 5.54 -11.71 0.91
C LEU A 163 6.06 -12.56 -0.24
N LYS A 164 7.33 -13.00 -0.19
CA LYS A 164 7.87 -13.92 -1.20
C LYS A 164 7.15 -15.27 -1.19
N GLU A 165 6.89 -15.84 -0.04
CA GLU A 165 6.12 -17.09 0.08
C GLU A 165 4.73 -16.92 -0.55
N MET A 166 4.00 -15.84 -0.19
CA MET A 166 2.69 -15.53 -0.77
C MET A 166 2.72 -15.34 -2.28
N LEU A 167 3.81 -14.77 -2.83
CA LEU A 167 3.99 -14.59 -4.28
C LEU A 167 4.21 -15.93 -4.98
N VAL A 168 5.03 -16.80 -4.43
CA VAL A 168 5.29 -18.14 -4.99
C VAL A 168 4.01 -18.99 -5.00
N ASP A 169 3.22 -18.93 -3.92
CA ASP A 169 1.96 -19.67 -3.81
C ASP A 169 0.86 -19.16 -4.74
N SER A 170 1.01 -17.94 -5.29
CA SER A 170 0.04 -17.30 -6.19
C SER A 170 0.35 -17.46 -7.69
N LEU A 171 1.53 -18.00 -8.03
CA LEU A 171 1.96 -18.30 -9.41
C LEU A 171 1.51 -19.70 -9.84
#